data_e77a2f631dae82fb782d74d6bcc83db2
#
_entry.id   e77a2f631dae82fb782d74d6bcc83db2
#
_cell.length_a   1.000
_cell.length_b   1.000
_cell.length_c   1.000
_cell.angle_alpha   90.00
_cell.angle_beta   90.00
_cell.angle_gamma   90.00
#
_symmetry.space_group_name_H-M   'P 1'
#
loop_
_entity.id
_entity.type
_entity.pdbx_description
1 polymer ?
#
loop_
_entity_poly.entity_id
_entity_poly.type
_entity_poly.pdbx_seq_one_letter_code
_entity_poly.pdbx_strand_id
1 'polypeptide(L)'
;MRSDVPVRIWLTKGTQAIHPEQSGKWSAPFRATGVCFSGGSTRSHAATVGQLRGLTETGLIDQVGYLSAVSGGAWATVPYVFYPSDAGVSSDRDILGSHREPEDLSFDVLSELGQKSIGAAATNNFAEALALEYTDSAVAPAEVWIRAVGQTFLSPFGLYDPKDPLGFTFNESTLEEIRGRHATLRHLRLHTVSDLAYRPYLLVHSTLNWPSDEADLTRINLVGFEYSPLGIGSGPSLTLQAGPVERTVGGGFVEPFAFGSPAPSNQADASEFVKLTLPPTPFTLAHAIGASSAFRMADRNLDMYPHDHYWPLSGKGRVATPDVFTDGGDVENYGLLSLLRRGVTAIVVFINTMWPVSLEYRPSQWPTDLNASQPTRRSIDPFFAPLFGAPSTRFPHNQVFPETDYATVVSGLQQAKRLGRPVITTTKHILESNAWWGIDGGAEVEVCWCYNERVEQWACRLPPLVRNLLRAGQADRPDGPFARFPHYLTRDQNPGALTQLTAVQANLLAHLSCWNVIQYRDTLRRVLNRS
;
A
#
# COMPACT_ATOMS: atom_id res chain seq x y z
N MET A 1 3.67 24.44 -29.79
CA MET A 1 4.80 23.92 -28.98
C MET A 1 4.32 23.85 -27.54
N ARG A 2 4.47 22.70 -26.87
CA ARG A 2 4.21 22.62 -25.43
C ARG A 2 5.29 23.44 -24.73
N SER A 3 4.90 24.36 -23.86
CA SER A 3 5.85 25.18 -23.10
C SER A 3 6.33 24.40 -21.88
N ASP A 4 7.62 24.50 -21.57
CA ASP A 4 8.15 23.98 -20.32
C ASP A 4 7.58 24.74 -19.12
N VAL A 5 7.21 24.03 -18.10
CA VAL A 5 6.66 24.58 -16.85
C VAL A 5 7.60 24.33 -15.69
N PRO A 6 7.62 25.22 -14.67
CA PRO A 6 8.40 24.98 -13.46
C PRO A 6 7.73 23.91 -12.60
N VAL A 7 8.49 22.87 -12.28
CA VAL A 7 8.09 21.71 -11.48
C VAL A 7 9.03 21.60 -10.29
N ARG A 8 8.47 21.40 -9.12
CA ARG A 8 9.26 21.20 -7.89
C ARG A 8 9.83 19.81 -7.84
N ILE A 9 11.06 19.71 -7.38
CA ILE A 9 11.74 18.46 -7.08
C ILE A 9 12.34 18.51 -5.68
N TRP A 10 12.48 17.35 -5.05
CA TRP A 10 13.13 17.18 -3.75
C TRP A 10 14.29 16.21 -3.92
N LEU A 11 15.50 16.71 -3.77
CA LEU A 11 16.72 15.95 -4.00
C LEU A 11 17.24 15.36 -2.70
N THR A 12 17.67 14.10 -2.74
CA THR A 12 18.42 13.50 -1.66
C THR A 12 19.76 14.20 -1.47
N LYS A 13 20.12 14.53 -0.23
CA LYS A 13 21.42 15.13 0.13
C LYS A 13 22.28 14.10 0.83
N GLY A 14 23.33 13.66 0.17
CA GLY A 14 24.16 12.57 0.68
C GLY A 14 23.34 11.28 0.84
N THR A 15 23.30 10.73 2.05
CA THR A 15 22.46 9.55 2.39
C THR A 15 21.05 9.92 2.87
N GLN A 16 20.81 11.20 3.19
CA GLN A 16 19.55 11.65 3.77
C GLN A 16 18.55 12.06 2.68
N ALA A 17 17.47 11.28 2.54
CA ALA A 17 16.35 11.62 1.68
C ALA A 17 15.58 12.83 2.23
N ILE A 18 15.25 13.79 1.34
CA ILE A 18 14.36 14.89 1.69
C ILE A 18 12.94 14.49 1.28
N HIS A 19 12.07 14.32 2.26
CA HIS A 19 10.67 13.98 2.01
C HIS A 19 9.83 15.23 1.73
N PRO A 20 9.00 15.25 0.67
CA PRO A 20 8.21 16.41 0.27
C PRO A 20 7.39 17.03 1.40
N GLU A 21 6.72 16.21 2.18
CA GLU A 21 5.84 16.61 3.28
C GLU A 21 6.58 17.13 4.52
N GLN A 22 7.86 16.78 4.66
CA GLN A 22 8.71 17.23 5.77
C GLN A 22 9.52 18.49 5.41
N SER A 23 9.47 18.93 4.16
CA SER A 23 10.27 20.04 3.66
C SER A 23 9.47 21.36 3.66
N GLY A 24 9.75 22.26 4.61
CA GLY A 24 9.41 23.68 4.54
C GLY A 24 7.90 24.01 4.58
N LYS A 25 7.37 24.60 3.55
CA LYS A 25 6.05 25.26 3.47
C LYS A 25 4.85 24.32 3.72
N TRP A 26 5.01 23.03 3.48
CA TRP A 26 3.96 22.00 3.61
C TRP A 26 4.06 21.21 4.91
N SER A 27 5.05 21.54 5.75
CA SER A 27 5.19 20.92 7.07
C SER A 27 4.03 21.34 7.97
N ALA A 28 2.87 20.71 7.77
CA ALA A 28 1.99 20.49 8.89
C ALA A 28 2.81 19.75 9.96
N PRO A 29 2.53 19.89 11.26
CA PRO A 29 3.18 19.04 12.26
C PRO A 29 2.78 17.59 11.99
N PHE A 30 3.48 16.93 11.08
CA PHE A 30 3.31 15.52 10.83
C PHE A 30 3.74 14.80 12.10
N ARG A 31 2.80 14.08 12.70
CA ARG A 31 3.09 13.26 13.87
C ARG A 31 4.02 12.14 13.44
N ALA A 32 5.00 11.80 14.28
CA ALA A 32 5.90 10.67 14.05
C ALA A 32 5.21 9.32 14.29
N THR A 33 3.97 9.20 13.82
CA THR A 33 3.09 8.03 13.97
C THR A 33 2.63 7.55 12.61
N GLY A 34 2.55 6.24 12.42
CA GLY A 34 2.15 5.66 11.14
C GLY A 34 1.30 4.42 11.26
N VAL A 35 0.48 4.20 10.26
CA VAL A 35 -0.31 2.97 10.10
C VAL A 35 -0.03 2.37 8.72
N CYS A 36 0.36 1.10 8.72
CA CYS A 36 0.67 0.33 7.53
C CYS A 36 -0.47 -0.62 7.18
N PHE A 37 -0.82 -0.71 5.90
CA PHE A 37 -1.78 -1.66 5.34
C PHE A 37 -1.10 -2.51 4.28
N SER A 38 -0.86 -3.77 4.61
CA SER A 38 -0.13 -4.68 3.72
C SER A 38 -0.89 -5.00 2.43
N GLY A 39 -0.17 -5.46 1.42
CA GLY A 39 -0.74 -6.03 0.22
C GLY A 39 -1.55 -7.31 0.49
N GLY A 40 -2.27 -7.77 -0.52
CA GLY A 40 -3.08 -8.99 -0.44
C GLY A 40 -4.39 -8.95 -1.23
N SER A 41 -4.42 -8.18 -2.32
CA SER A 41 -5.57 -8.08 -3.23
C SER A 41 -6.87 -7.70 -2.50
N THR A 42 -8.04 -8.17 -2.95
CA THR A 42 -9.36 -7.87 -2.39
C THR A 42 -9.52 -8.26 -0.92
N ARG A 43 -8.79 -9.28 -0.46
CA ARG A 43 -8.73 -9.63 0.98
C ARG A 43 -8.18 -8.45 1.77
N SER A 44 -7.03 -7.92 1.36
CA SER A 44 -6.45 -6.76 2.04
C SER A 44 -7.33 -5.52 1.91
N HIS A 45 -7.92 -5.26 0.75
CA HIS A 45 -8.89 -4.19 0.58
C HIS A 45 -10.03 -4.26 1.59
N ALA A 46 -10.71 -5.41 1.71
CA ALA A 46 -11.84 -5.58 2.64
C ALA A 46 -11.41 -5.45 4.12
N ALA A 47 -10.26 -6.03 4.48
CA ALA A 47 -9.70 -5.90 5.83
C ALA A 47 -9.35 -4.44 6.14
N THR A 48 -8.70 -3.74 5.21
CA THR A 48 -8.30 -2.32 5.35
C THR A 48 -9.51 -1.41 5.54
N VAL A 49 -10.62 -1.63 4.82
CA VAL A 49 -11.87 -0.89 5.06
C VAL A 49 -12.34 -1.06 6.51
N GLY A 50 -12.30 -2.28 7.04
CA GLY A 50 -12.65 -2.54 8.45
C GLY A 50 -11.67 -1.89 9.43
N GLN A 51 -10.39 -1.92 9.15
CA GLN A 51 -9.34 -1.29 9.96
C GLN A 51 -9.49 0.22 9.99
N LEU A 52 -9.70 0.87 8.84
CA LEU A 52 -9.99 2.31 8.75
C LEU A 52 -11.27 2.67 9.51
N ARG A 53 -12.35 1.88 9.36
CA ARG A 53 -13.59 2.03 10.13
C ARG A 53 -13.31 2.00 11.63
N GLY A 54 -12.55 1.02 12.11
CA GLY A 54 -12.21 0.90 13.52
C GLY A 54 -11.36 2.08 14.04
N LEU A 55 -10.38 2.53 13.26
CA LEU A 55 -9.55 3.71 13.60
C LEU A 55 -10.41 4.99 13.66
N THR A 56 -11.35 5.16 12.74
CA THR A 56 -12.25 6.31 12.70
C THR A 56 -13.28 6.27 13.83
N GLU A 57 -13.95 5.14 14.06
CA GLU A 57 -14.95 4.98 15.13
C GLU A 57 -14.34 5.19 16.54
N THR A 58 -13.04 4.93 16.71
CA THR A 58 -12.33 5.12 17.99
C THR A 58 -11.64 6.47 18.12
N GLY A 59 -11.66 7.32 17.08
CA GLY A 59 -10.94 8.58 17.00
C GLY A 59 -9.41 8.42 16.95
N LEU A 60 -8.92 7.21 16.69
CA LEU A 60 -7.48 6.95 16.57
C LEU A 60 -6.89 7.50 15.29
N ILE A 61 -7.69 7.62 14.24
CA ILE A 61 -7.23 8.17 12.94
C ILE A 61 -6.66 9.58 13.08
N ASP A 62 -7.19 10.39 13.99
CA ASP A 62 -6.75 11.76 14.24
C ASP A 62 -5.34 11.83 14.90
N GLN A 63 -4.82 10.70 15.36
CA GLN A 63 -3.49 10.58 15.96
C GLN A 63 -2.45 10.05 14.98
N VAL A 64 -2.88 9.65 13.78
CA VAL A 64 -2.03 9.08 12.73
C VAL A 64 -1.45 10.19 11.87
N GLY A 65 -0.12 10.24 11.73
CA GLY A 65 0.55 11.15 10.80
C GLY A 65 0.57 10.60 9.38
N TYR A 66 0.84 9.29 9.24
CA TYR A 66 1.01 8.64 7.94
C TYR A 66 0.13 7.40 7.78
N LEU A 67 -0.50 7.27 6.61
CA LEU A 67 -0.99 6.00 6.09
C LEU A 67 -0.01 5.48 5.04
N SER A 68 0.41 4.24 5.17
CA SER A 68 1.35 3.60 4.25
C SER A 68 0.71 2.32 3.71
N ALA A 69 0.57 2.17 2.41
CA ALA A 69 -0.23 1.12 1.83
C ALA A 69 0.41 0.46 0.60
N VAL A 70 0.18 -0.83 0.46
CA VAL A 70 0.68 -1.66 -0.63
C VAL A 70 -0.49 -2.40 -1.28
N SER A 71 -0.54 -2.44 -2.62
CA SER A 71 -1.43 -3.32 -3.39
C SER A 71 -2.90 -3.18 -2.95
N GLY A 72 -3.55 -4.27 -2.51
CA GLY A 72 -4.94 -4.24 -2.02
C GLY A 72 -5.18 -3.30 -0.83
N GLY A 73 -4.17 -3.00 -0.01
CA GLY A 73 -4.25 -1.96 1.01
C GLY A 73 -4.41 -0.57 0.39
N ALA A 74 -3.71 -0.29 -0.71
CA ALA A 74 -3.82 0.96 -1.45
C ALA A 74 -5.18 1.12 -2.14
N TRP A 75 -5.82 0.02 -2.57
CA TRP A 75 -7.17 0.05 -3.15
C TRP A 75 -8.24 0.58 -2.20
N ALA A 76 -8.02 0.50 -0.88
CA ALA A 76 -8.92 1.06 0.12
C ALA A 76 -8.46 2.44 0.63
N THR A 77 -7.16 2.63 0.83
CA THR A 77 -6.64 3.87 1.42
C THR A 77 -6.66 5.05 0.45
N VAL A 78 -6.42 4.82 -0.86
CA VAL A 78 -6.49 5.89 -1.87
C VAL A 78 -7.89 6.49 -1.96
N PRO A 79 -8.97 5.71 -2.19
CA PRO A 79 -10.31 6.31 -2.21
C PRO A 79 -10.71 6.89 -0.84
N TYR A 80 -10.24 6.35 0.29
CA TYR A 80 -10.47 6.95 1.60
C TYR A 80 -9.85 8.35 1.72
N VAL A 81 -8.61 8.51 1.26
CA VAL A 81 -7.88 9.78 1.38
C VAL A 81 -8.37 10.82 0.37
N PHE A 82 -8.72 10.41 -0.84
CA PHE A 82 -9.11 11.32 -1.93
C PHE A 82 -10.62 11.38 -2.17
N TYR A 83 -11.46 10.78 -1.33
CA TYR A 83 -12.91 10.75 -1.54
C TYR A 83 -13.46 12.16 -1.74
N PRO A 84 -14.16 12.46 -2.86
CA PRO A 84 -14.65 13.81 -3.14
C PRO A 84 -15.72 14.23 -2.12
N SER A 85 -15.55 15.39 -1.50
CA SER A 85 -16.50 15.93 -0.51
C SER A 85 -17.84 16.33 -1.12
N ASP A 86 -17.90 16.58 -2.42
CA ASP A 86 -19.10 16.88 -3.19
C ASP A 86 -19.88 15.64 -3.68
N ALA A 87 -19.39 14.43 -3.43
CA ALA A 87 -20.03 13.18 -3.84
C ALA A 87 -21.32 12.83 -3.06
N GLY A 88 -21.85 13.77 -2.28
CA GLY A 88 -23.08 13.60 -1.50
C GLY A 88 -22.93 12.61 -0.34
N VAL A 89 -21.77 12.62 0.29
CA VAL A 89 -21.44 11.98 1.57
C VAL A 89 -21.20 13.05 2.62
N SER A 90 -21.45 12.74 3.88
CA SER A 90 -21.36 13.70 4.97
C SER A 90 -20.31 13.31 6.02
N SER A 91 -19.85 12.07 6.00
CA SER A 91 -18.95 11.55 7.01
C SER A 91 -18.20 10.29 6.53
N ASP A 92 -17.13 9.95 7.22
CA ASP A 92 -16.39 8.70 6.99
C ASP A 92 -17.27 7.45 7.16
N ARG A 93 -18.35 7.55 7.95
CA ARG A 93 -19.30 6.45 8.13
C ARG A 93 -20.06 6.12 6.84
N ASP A 94 -20.31 7.11 5.99
CA ASP A 94 -20.98 6.89 4.71
C ASP A 94 -20.11 6.09 3.73
N ILE A 95 -18.79 6.26 3.82
CA ILE A 95 -17.83 5.64 2.90
C ILE A 95 -17.19 4.37 3.46
N LEU A 96 -17.08 4.23 4.78
CA LEU A 96 -16.49 3.06 5.43
C LEU A 96 -17.55 2.10 6.00
N GLY A 97 -18.80 2.56 6.16
CA GLY A 97 -19.85 1.85 6.90
C GLY A 97 -19.70 1.99 8.42
N SER A 98 -20.69 1.53 9.17
CA SER A 98 -20.74 1.59 10.62
C SER A 98 -20.23 0.30 11.27
N HIS A 99 -19.66 0.44 12.48
CA HIS A 99 -19.40 -0.72 13.33
C HIS A 99 -20.71 -1.42 13.72
N ARG A 100 -20.67 -2.75 13.81
CA ARG A 100 -21.72 -3.59 14.40
C ARG A 100 -21.08 -4.61 15.32
N GLU A 101 -21.76 -4.94 16.40
CA GLU A 101 -21.33 -6.01 17.29
C GLU A 101 -21.48 -7.38 16.61
N PRO A 102 -20.68 -8.38 16.98
CA PRO A 102 -20.72 -9.70 16.32
C PRO A 102 -22.11 -10.34 16.33
N GLU A 103 -22.89 -10.14 17.38
CA GLU A 103 -24.25 -10.67 17.54
C GLU A 103 -25.23 -10.15 16.49
N ASP A 104 -25.00 -8.96 15.97
CA ASP A 104 -25.87 -8.29 15.00
C ASP A 104 -25.55 -8.68 13.55
N LEU A 105 -24.49 -9.46 13.32
CA LEU A 105 -24.01 -9.84 11.99
C LEU A 105 -24.79 -11.04 11.42
N SER A 106 -26.09 -10.86 11.18
CA SER A 106 -26.89 -11.83 10.44
C SER A 106 -26.41 -11.95 8.98
N PHE A 107 -26.79 -13.05 8.31
CA PHE A 107 -26.45 -13.24 6.90
C PHE A 107 -27.01 -12.11 6.01
N ASP A 108 -28.22 -11.63 6.33
CA ASP A 108 -28.86 -10.54 5.62
C ASP A 108 -28.06 -9.23 5.78
N VAL A 109 -27.66 -8.90 7.02
CA VAL A 109 -26.80 -7.74 7.31
C VAL A 109 -25.46 -7.83 6.57
N LEU A 110 -24.86 -9.01 6.52
CA LEU A 110 -23.60 -9.21 5.80
C LEU A 110 -23.76 -9.13 4.27
N SER A 111 -24.97 -9.34 3.76
CA SER A 111 -25.26 -9.24 2.32
C SER A 111 -25.43 -7.80 1.84
N GLU A 112 -25.60 -6.84 2.74
CA GLU A 112 -25.80 -5.43 2.41
C GLU A 112 -24.48 -4.67 2.34
N LEU A 113 -24.22 -4.04 1.21
CA LEU A 113 -23.14 -3.08 1.01
C LEU A 113 -23.71 -1.76 0.46
N GLY A 114 -23.43 -0.66 1.15
CA GLY A 114 -23.80 0.67 0.67
C GLY A 114 -23.09 1.00 -0.66
N GLN A 115 -23.82 1.49 -1.63
CA GLN A 115 -23.27 1.82 -2.97
C GLN A 115 -22.11 2.83 -2.92
N LYS A 116 -22.07 3.73 -1.93
CA LYS A 116 -21.00 4.71 -1.72
C LYS A 116 -19.87 4.16 -0.84
N SER A 117 -20.00 2.96 -0.30
CA SER A 117 -19.00 2.35 0.54
C SER A 117 -17.81 1.89 -0.29
N ILE A 118 -16.60 2.26 0.17
CA ILE A 118 -15.34 1.78 -0.42
C ILE A 118 -15.31 0.24 -0.42
N GLY A 119 -15.87 -0.41 0.60
CA GLY A 119 -15.98 -1.86 0.69
C GLY A 119 -16.76 -2.52 -0.43
N ALA A 120 -17.69 -1.80 -1.08
CA ALA A 120 -18.46 -2.32 -2.19
C ALA A 120 -17.59 -2.65 -3.42
N ALA A 121 -16.49 -1.94 -3.61
CA ALA A 121 -15.57 -2.20 -4.71
C ALA A 121 -14.98 -3.62 -4.68
N ALA A 122 -14.88 -4.26 -3.51
CA ALA A 122 -14.44 -5.65 -3.39
C ALA A 122 -15.36 -6.66 -4.07
N THR A 123 -16.60 -6.27 -4.37
CA THR A 123 -17.60 -7.14 -5.02
C THR A 123 -17.71 -6.92 -6.52
N ASN A 124 -16.99 -5.95 -7.07
CA ASN A 124 -16.97 -5.68 -8.51
C ASN A 124 -16.23 -6.81 -9.24
N ASN A 125 -16.70 -7.12 -10.46
CA ASN A 125 -16.10 -8.16 -11.28
C ASN A 125 -14.81 -7.63 -11.97
N PHE A 126 -13.71 -7.66 -11.24
CA PHE A 126 -12.41 -7.23 -11.75
C PHE A 126 -11.95 -8.03 -12.98
N ALA A 127 -12.24 -9.33 -13.02
CA ALA A 127 -11.87 -10.18 -14.15
C ALA A 127 -12.55 -9.74 -15.44
N GLU A 128 -13.80 -9.30 -15.36
CA GLU A 128 -14.54 -8.72 -16.49
C GLU A 128 -13.93 -7.38 -16.92
N ALA A 129 -13.67 -6.48 -15.96
CA ALA A 129 -13.01 -5.21 -16.25
C ALA A 129 -11.66 -5.43 -16.95
N LEU A 130 -10.85 -6.36 -16.45
CA LEU A 130 -9.56 -6.70 -17.05
C LEU A 130 -9.70 -7.27 -18.47
N ALA A 131 -10.68 -8.16 -18.69
CA ALA A 131 -10.94 -8.76 -20.01
C ALA A 131 -11.41 -7.72 -21.03
N LEU A 132 -12.26 -6.77 -20.63
CA LEU A 132 -12.72 -5.68 -21.47
C LEU A 132 -11.56 -4.79 -21.92
N GLU A 133 -10.71 -4.35 -20.99
CA GLU A 133 -9.54 -3.53 -21.33
C GLU A 133 -8.52 -4.29 -22.19
N TYR A 134 -8.32 -5.59 -21.93
CA TYR A 134 -7.40 -6.43 -22.71
C TYR A 134 -7.88 -6.65 -24.16
N THR A 135 -9.19 -6.67 -24.39
CA THR A 135 -9.77 -6.88 -25.73
C THR A 135 -9.93 -5.58 -26.51
N ASP A 136 -9.82 -4.43 -25.87
CA ASP A 136 -9.84 -3.13 -26.55
C ASP A 136 -8.51 -2.84 -27.24
N SER A 137 -8.46 -2.92 -28.55
CA SER A 137 -7.26 -2.66 -29.35
C SER A 137 -6.73 -1.21 -29.27
N ALA A 138 -7.52 -0.29 -28.69
CA ALA A 138 -7.10 1.10 -28.46
C ALA A 138 -6.31 1.26 -27.14
N VAL A 139 -6.30 0.23 -26.28
CA VAL A 139 -5.62 0.24 -24.98
C VAL A 139 -4.23 -0.37 -25.15
N ALA A 140 -3.19 0.38 -24.76
CA ALA A 140 -1.83 -0.15 -24.73
C ALA A 140 -1.71 -1.28 -23.69
N PRO A 141 -0.95 -2.35 -23.93
CA PRO A 141 -0.79 -3.45 -22.98
C PRO A 141 -0.43 -2.99 -21.55
N ALA A 142 0.46 -2.02 -21.41
CA ALA A 142 0.88 -1.46 -20.14
C ALA A 142 -0.24 -0.73 -19.36
N GLU A 143 -1.29 -0.29 -20.07
CA GLU A 143 -2.43 0.43 -19.48
C GLU A 143 -3.58 -0.49 -19.02
N VAL A 144 -3.62 -1.73 -19.52
CA VAL A 144 -4.73 -2.68 -19.30
C VAL A 144 -4.99 -2.86 -17.79
N TRP A 145 -3.94 -3.15 -17.03
CA TRP A 145 -4.04 -3.35 -15.58
C TRP A 145 -4.45 -2.07 -14.86
N ILE A 146 -3.84 -0.92 -15.20
CA ILE A 146 -4.13 0.39 -14.61
C ILE A 146 -5.61 0.73 -14.78
N ARG A 147 -6.14 0.56 -15.99
CA ARG A 147 -7.54 0.85 -16.32
C ARG A 147 -8.51 -0.06 -15.59
N ALA A 148 -8.24 -1.38 -15.57
CA ALA A 148 -9.08 -2.33 -14.86
C ALA A 148 -9.15 -2.03 -13.35
N VAL A 149 -8.00 -1.73 -12.73
CA VAL A 149 -7.93 -1.32 -11.31
C VAL A 149 -8.64 0.01 -11.09
N GLY A 150 -8.41 1.00 -11.95
CA GLY A 150 -9.06 2.31 -11.87
C GLY A 150 -10.59 2.21 -11.97
N GLN A 151 -11.10 1.44 -12.93
CA GLN A 151 -12.55 1.21 -13.09
C GLN A 151 -13.15 0.49 -11.89
N THR A 152 -12.45 -0.51 -11.35
CA THR A 152 -12.98 -1.33 -10.25
C THR A 152 -12.98 -0.58 -8.92
N PHE A 153 -11.89 0.12 -8.58
CA PHE A 153 -11.65 0.64 -7.24
C PHE A 153 -11.70 2.16 -7.10
N LEU A 154 -11.74 2.92 -8.20
CA LEU A 154 -11.75 4.39 -8.18
C LEU A 154 -12.95 5.02 -8.90
N SER A 155 -13.34 4.49 -10.06
CA SER A 155 -14.48 5.04 -10.84
C SER A 155 -15.80 5.11 -10.05
N PRO A 156 -16.14 4.13 -9.18
CA PRO A 156 -17.35 4.21 -8.37
C PRO A 156 -17.43 5.44 -7.46
N PHE A 157 -16.28 6.05 -7.19
CA PHE A 157 -16.13 7.21 -6.29
C PHE A 157 -15.79 8.51 -7.03
N GLY A 158 -15.83 8.51 -8.38
CA GLY A 158 -15.49 9.69 -9.20
C GLY A 158 -13.99 10.03 -9.22
N LEU A 159 -13.12 9.09 -8.84
CA LEU A 159 -11.66 9.27 -8.77
C LEU A 159 -10.92 8.78 -10.01
N TYR A 160 -11.62 8.21 -10.98
CA TYR A 160 -11.07 7.75 -12.25
C TYR A 160 -12.10 7.82 -13.37
N ASP A 161 -11.73 8.51 -14.44
CA ASP A 161 -12.40 8.48 -15.75
C ASP A 161 -11.33 8.39 -16.84
N PRO A 162 -11.25 7.32 -17.65
CA PRO A 162 -10.26 7.20 -18.71
C PRO A 162 -10.46 8.23 -19.84
N LYS A 163 -11.63 8.87 -19.94
CA LYS A 163 -11.93 9.91 -20.95
C LYS A 163 -11.53 11.31 -20.50
N ASP A 164 -11.44 11.54 -19.18
CA ASP A 164 -11.03 12.81 -18.58
C ASP A 164 -10.05 12.54 -17.41
N PRO A 165 -8.84 12.01 -17.70
CA PRO A 165 -7.89 11.61 -16.67
C PRO A 165 -7.36 12.82 -15.92
N LEU A 166 -7.44 12.77 -14.58
CA LEU A 166 -6.92 13.81 -13.70
C LEU A 166 -5.73 13.29 -12.90
N GLY A 167 -4.68 14.11 -12.82
CA GLY A 167 -3.62 13.92 -11.83
C GLY A 167 -4.09 14.25 -10.41
N PHE A 168 -3.17 14.31 -9.47
CA PHE A 168 -3.49 14.58 -8.09
C PHE A 168 -2.43 15.45 -7.40
N THR A 169 -2.81 16.04 -6.27
CA THR A 169 -1.93 16.81 -5.39
C THR A 169 -2.48 16.77 -3.95
N PHE A 170 -1.80 17.46 -3.02
CA PHE A 170 -2.11 17.35 -1.60
C PHE A 170 -3.44 18.04 -1.23
N ASN A 171 -3.56 19.35 -1.51
CA ASN A 171 -4.75 20.12 -1.15
C ASN A 171 -4.96 21.30 -2.08
N GLU A 172 -6.05 22.03 -1.89
CA GLU A 172 -6.40 23.16 -2.73
C GLU A 172 -5.32 24.26 -2.70
N SER A 173 -4.70 24.50 -1.54
CA SER A 173 -3.59 25.48 -1.45
C SER A 173 -2.38 25.08 -2.29
N THR A 174 -2.07 23.77 -2.36
CA THR A 174 -1.02 23.24 -3.23
C THR A 174 -1.39 23.40 -4.70
N LEU A 175 -2.66 23.11 -5.05
CA LEU A 175 -3.17 23.26 -6.40
C LEU A 175 -3.10 24.72 -6.87
N GLU A 176 -3.50 25.67 -6.04
CA GLU A 176 -3.42 27.11 -6.35
C GLU A 176 -1.96 27.58 -6.51
N GLU A 177 -1.05 27.07 -5.69
CA GLU A 177 0.38 27.37 -5.87
C GLU A 177 0.91 26.84 -7.22
N ILE A 178 0.56 25.61 -7.60
CA ILE A 178 0.93 25.03 -8.88
C ILE A 178 0.36 25.88 -10.04
N ARG A 179 -0.91 26.26 -9.97
CA ARG A 179 -1.59 27.11 -10.97
C ARG A 179 -0.93 28.49 -11.11
N GLY A 180 -0.46 29.05 -10.01
CA GLY A 180 0.19 30.36 -9.97
C GLY A 180 1.59 30.41 -10.59
N ARG A 181 2.25 29.27 -10.80
CA ARG A 181 3.65 29.21 -11.26
C ARG A 181 3.81 29.51 -12.74
N HIS A 182 2.82 29.19 -13.57
CA HIS A 182 2.93 29.41 -15.02
C HIS A 182 1.55 29.55 -15.68
N ALA A 183 1.45 30.35 -16.72
CA ALA A 183 0.20 30.60 -17.42
C ALA A 183 -0.46 29.31 -17.96
N THR A 184 0.34 28.35 -18.43
CA THR A 184 -0.13 27.04 -18.93
C THR A 184 -0.80 26.21 -17.83
N LEU A 185 -0.43 26.40 -16.56
CA LEU A 185 -0.96 25.63 -15.42
C LEU A 185 -2.24 26.27 -14.83
N ARG A 186 -2.63 27.49 -15.25
CA ARG A 186 -3.73 28.26 -14.65
C ARG A 186 -5.05 27.47 -14.57
N HIS A 187 -5.31 26.57 -15.52
CA HIS A 187 -6.54 25.77 -15.60
C HIS A 187 -6.31 24.29 -15.30
N LEU A 188 -5.15 23.95 -14.69
CA LEU A 188 -4.87 22.58 -14.32
C LEU A 188 -5.92 22.08 -13.30
N ARG A 189 -6.45 20.89 -13.56
CA ARG A 189 -7.40 20.18 -12.68
C ARG A 189 -6.70 18.98 -12.09
N LEU A 190 -6.76 18.82 -10.76
CA LEU A 190 -6.17 17.73 -10.02
C LEU A 190 -7.14 17.27 -8.94
N HIS A 191 -7.13 15.98 -8.62
CA HIS A 191 -7.72 15.50 -7.37
C HIS A 191 -6.91 16.01 -6.18
N THR A 192 -7.60 16.47 -5.15
CA THR A 192 -7.00 16.87 -3.86
C THR A 192 -7.40 15.89 -2.76
N VAL A 193 -6.60 15.82 -1.71
CA VAL A 193 -6.96 15.08 -0.49
C VAL A 193 -8.30 15.61 0.04
N SER A 194 -9.16 14.69 0.43
CA SER A 194 -10.50 15.00 0.93
C SER A 194 -10.47 15.92 2.14
N ASP A 195 -11.35 16.91 2.17
CA ASP A 195 -11.59 17.80 3.31
C ASP A 195 -12.82 17.37 4.14
N LEU A 196 -13.40 16.19 3.85
CA LEU A 196 -14.54 15.63 4.56
C LEU A 196 -14.25 15.43 6.05
N ALA A 197 -13.02 15.02 6.38
CA ALA A 197 -12.48 14.90 7.73
C ALA A 197 -10.94 14.94 7.66
N TYR A 198 -10.28 14.88 8.82
CA TYR A 198 -8.82 14.74 8.86
C TYR A 198 -8.36 13.52 8.05
N ARG A 199 -7.31 13.72 7.25
CA ARG A 199 -6.65 12.65 6.48
C ARG A 199 -5.17 12.63 6.81
N PRO A 200 -4.65 11.50 7.31
CA PRO A 200 -3.20 11.31 7.42
C PRO A 200 -2.53 11.39 6.05
N TYR A 201 -1.24 11.71 6.02
CA TYR A 201 -0.48 11.76 4.78
C TYR A 201 -0.31 10.37 4.17
N LEU A 202 -0.69 10.20 2.91
CA LEU A 202 -0.73 8.90 2.24
C LEU A 202 0.59 8.60 1.51
N LEU A 203 1.08 7.38 1.70
CA LEU A 203 2.15 6.76 0.94
C LEU A 203 1.63 5.49 0.27
N VAL A 204 1.75 5.39 -1.03
CA VAL A 204 1.46 4.18 -1.82
C VAL A 204 2.77 3.65 -2.37
N HIS A 205 2.98 2.34 -2.30
CA HIS A 205 4.26 1.72 -2.66
C HIS A 205 4.14 0.83 -3.88
N SER A 206 5.14 0.90 -4.74
CA SER A 206 5.36 -0.03 -5.84
C SER A 206 6.83 -0.46 -5.90
N THR A 207 7.14 -1.32 -6.85
CA THR A 207 8.49 -1.77 -7.16
C THR A 207 8.90 -1.25 -8.54
N LEU A 208 9.96 -0.48 -8.60
CA LEU A 208 10.62 -0.13 -9.85
C LEU A 208 11.56 -1.27 -10.24
N ASN A 209 11.35 -1.83 -11.44
CA ASN A 209 12.22 -2.85 -12.03
C ASN A 209 13.32 -2.16 -12.82
N TRP A 210 14.54 -2.12 -12.29
CA TRP A 210 15.58 -1.28 -12.87
C TRP A 210 16.91 -2.00 -13.09
N PRO A 211 17.57 -1.80 -14.24
CA PRO A 211 17.07 -1.08 -15.42
C PRO A 211 16.05 -1.91 -16.19
N SER A 212 14.98 -1.27 -16.69
CA SER A 212 13.89 -1.98 -17.38
C SER A 212 14.24 -2.38 -18.81
N ASP A 213 15.33 -1.86 -19.36
CA ASP A 213 15.89 -2.22 -20.68
C ASP A 213 16.84 -3.44 -20.64
N GLU A 214 17.02 -4.09 -19.48
CA GLU A 214 17.86 -5.27 -19.32
C GLU A 214 17.12 -6.52 -19.80
N ALA A 215 17.68 -7.19 -20.80
CA ALA A 215 17.11 -8.42 -21.36
C ALA A 215 17.19 -9.62 -20.39
N ASP A 216 18.22 -9.65 -19.54
CA ASP A 216 18.38 -10.67 -18.51
C ASP A 216 17.67 -10.26 -17.22
N LEU A 217 16.47 -10.80 -17.03
CA LEU A 217 15.63 -10.51 -15.86
C LEU A 217 16.29 -10.83 -14.51
N THR A 218 17.34 -11.64 -14.48
CA THR A 218 18.09 -11.94 -13.25
C THR A 218 19.00 -10.79 -12.83
N ARG A 219 19.25 -9.84 -13.72
CA ARG A 219 20.06 -8.63 -13.49
C ARG A 219 19.22 -7.40 -13.18
N ILE A 220 17.90 -7.50 -13.21
CA ILE A 220 17.00 -6.43 -12.83
C ILE A 220 16.99 -6.29 -11.30
N ASN A 221 17.27 -5.09 -10.83
CA ASN A 221 17.16 -4.74 -9.42
C ASN A 221 15.73 -4.32 -9.10
N LEU A 222 15.21 -4.76 -7.96
CA LEU A 222 13.92 -4.35 -7.44
C LEU A 222 14.10 -3.21 -6.46
N VAL A 223 13.70 -2.01 -6.84
CA VAL A 223 13.88 -0.79 -6.05
C VAL A 223 12.54 -0.31 -5.53
N GLY A 224 12.45 0.02 -4.24
CA GLY A 224 11.24 0.58 -3.64
C GLY A 224 10.91 1.95 -4.24
N PHE A 225 9.65 2.14 -4.62
CA PHE A 225 9.15 3.36 -5.23
C PHE A 225 7.88 3.84 -4.55
N GLU A 226 7.70 5.15 -4.44
CA GLU A 226 6.61 5.77 -3.67
C GLU A 226 5.80 6.75 -4.49
N TYR A 227 4.49 6.72 -4.27
CA TYR A 227 3.53 7.71 -4.74
C TYR A 227 2.88 8.37 -3.52
N SER A 228 3.00 9.68 -3.43
CA SER A 228 2.39 10.47 -2.36
C SER A 228 1.75 11.75 -2.93
N PRO A 229 0.85 12.42 -2.19
CA PRO A 229 0.16 13.61 -2.70
C PRO A 229 1.08 14.77 -3.12
N LEU A 230 2.28 14.85 -2.55
CA LEU A 230 3.25 15.92 -2.88
C LEU A 230 4.37 15.46 -3.79
N GLY A 231 4.72 14.17 -3.80
CA GLY A 231 5.87 13.72 -4.56
C GLY A 231 5.83 12.24 -4.94
N ILE A 232 6.38 11.94 -6.10
CA ILE A 232 6.56 10.60 -6.66
C ILE A 232 8.03 10.35 -6.88
N GLY A 233 8.55 9.20 -6.43
CA GLY A 233 9.95 8.85 -6.62
C GLY A 233 10.48 7.78 -5.68
N SER A 234 11.81 7.69 -5.62
CA SER A 234 12.54 6.86 -4.66
C SER A 234 13.54 7.72 -3.89
N GLY A 235 13.41 7.75 -2.57
CA GLY A 235 14.22 8.61 -1.70
C GLY A 235 15.72 8.30 -1.76
N PRO A 236 16.16 7.03 -1.53
CA PRO A 236 17.57 6.68 -1.59
C PRO A 236 18.16 6.89 -2.98
N SER A 237 19.44 7.28 -3.01
CA SER A 237 20.24 7.31 -4.24
C SER A 237 21.11 6.05 -4.26
N LEU A 238 20.78 5.12 -5.14
CA LEU A 238 21.48 3.84 -5.25
C LEU A 238 22.31 3.81 -6.54
N THR A 239 23.57 3.38 -6.44
CA THR A 239 24.40 3.08 -7.61
C THR A 239 24.43 1.59 -7.81
N LEU A 240 23.89 1.12 -8.90
CA LEU A 240 23.64 -0.29 -9.19
C LEU A 240 24.25 -0.68 -10.54
N GLN A 241 24.60 -1.96 -10.68
CA GLN A 241 25.04 -2.51 -11.97
C GLN A 241 23.87 -2.54 -12.96
N ALA A 242 24.09 -1.97 -14.13
CA ALA A 242 23.17 -1.95 -15.26
C ALA A 242 23.90 -2.47 -16.49
N GLY A 243 23.92 -3.78 -16.68
CA GLY A 243 24.77 -4.43 -17.67
C GLY A 243 26.26 -4.21 -17.35
N PRO A 244 27.06 -3.70 -18.32
CA PRO A 244 28.50 -3.49 -18.11
C PRO A 244 28.84 -2.18 -17.35
N VAL A 245 27.87 -1.33 -17.06
CA VAL A 245 28.09 -0.03 -16.44
C VAL A 245 27.32 0.13 -15.12
N GLU A 246 27.84 0.99 -14.28
CA GLU A 246 27.09 1.43 -13.09
C GLU A 246 26.20 2.61 -13.46
N ARG A 247 24.95 2.57 -13.00
CA ARG A 247 24.00 3.67 -13.13
C ARG A 247 23.39 3.99 -11.78
N THR A 248 23.00 5.24 -11.60
CA THR A 248 22.30 5.69 -10.40
C THR A 248 20.80 5.62 -10.61
N VAL A 249 20.06 5.18 -9.57
CA VAL A 249 18.60 5.17 -9.51
C VAL A 249 18.12 5.84 -8.23
N GLY A 250 16.92 6.43 -8.23
CA GLY A 250 16.35 7.16 -7.09
C GLY A 250 16.91 8.57 -6.93
N GLY A 251 17.11 8.99 -5.69
CA GLY A 251 17.70 10.26 -5.33
C GLY A 251 16.70 11.39 -5.17
N GLY A 252 15.40 11.11 -5.00
CA GLY A 252 14.43 12.13 -4.67
C GLY A 252 13.04 11.95 -5.24
N PHE A 253 12.27 13.04 -5.26
CA PHE A 253 10.86 13.06 -5.65
C PHE A 253 10.57 14.20 -6.61
N VAL A 254 9.58 14.04 -7.48
CA VAL A 254 9.02 15.04 -8.39
C VAL A 254 7.52 15.21 -8.10
N GLU A 255 6.99 16.41 -8.32
CA GLU A 255 5.55 16.66 -8.17
C GLU A 255 4.70 15.71 -9.04
N PRO A 256 3.58 15.18 -8.51
CA PRO A 256 2.79 14.14 -9.18
C PRO A 256 2.28 14.54 -10.57
N PHE A 257 1.85 15.80 -10.76
CA PHE A 257 1.30 16.27 -12.04
C PHE A 257 2.32 16.29 -13.18
N ALA A 258 3.61 16.20 -12.85
CA ALA A 258 4.71 16.21 -13.80
C ALA A 258 5.47 14.87 -13.88
N PHE A 259 5.05 13.84 -13.12
CA PHE A 259 5.62 12.50 -13.25
C PHE A 259 5.32 11.92 -14.64
N GLY A 260 6.24 11.18 -15.21
CA GLY A 260 6.15 10.72 -16.61
C GLY A 260 6.67 11.74 -17.65
N SER A 261 7.17 12.92 -17.22
CA SER A 261 7.82 13.90 -18.09
C SER A 261 9.19 13.41 -18.59
N PRO A 262 9.64 13.88 -19.78
CA PRO A 262 11.03 13.74 -20.18
C PRO A 262 11.97 14.38 -19.14
N ALA A 263 13.19 13.86 -19.05
CA ALA A 263 14.21 14.44 -18.17
C ALA A 263 14.49 15.92 -18.55
N PRO A 264 14.75 16.78 -17.55
CA PRO A 264 15.03 18.20 -17.82
C PRO A 264 16.31 18.35 -18.65
N SER A 265 16.27 19.29 -19.60
CA SER A 265 17.41 19.60 -20.48
C SER A 265 18.57 20.29 -19.74
N ASN A 266 18.28 20.97 -18.63
CA ASN A 266 19.25 21.63 -17.77
C ASN A 266 19.41 20.88 -16.44
N GLN A 267 20.64 20.51 -16.16
CA GLN A 267 20.98 19.87 -14.88
C GLN A 267 21.00 20.96 -13.79
N ALA A 268 19.92 21.01 -13.02
CA ALA A 268 19.93 21.84 -11.82
C ALA A 268 20.37 20.99 -10.62
N ASP A 269 21.64 20.91 -10.36
CA ASP A 269 22.21 20.15 -9.24
C ASP A 269 21.88 20.72 -7.85
N ALA A 270 21.16 21.84 -7.79
CA ALA A 270 20.83 22.50 -6.53
C ALA A 270 19.51 23.30 -6.54
N SER A 271 18.71 23.26 -7.61
CA SER A 271 17.48 24.05 -7.64
C SER A 271 16.27 23.23 -7.15
N GLU A 272 15.42 23.86 -6.36
CA GLU A 272 14.12 23.31 -5.93
C GLU A 272 13.16 23.11 -7.12
N PHE A 273 13.41 23.78 -8.24
CA PHE A 273 12.58 23.75 -9.44
C PHE A 273 13.37 23.39 -10.69
N VAL A 274 12.79 22.53 -11.50
CA VAL A 274 13.25 22.22 -12.86
C VAL A 274 12.18 22.63 -13.88
N LYS A 275 12.59 22.87 -15.13
CA LYS A 275 11.66 23.12 -16.23
C LYS A 275 11.42 21.82 -16.98
N LEU A 276 10.16 21.41 -17.07
CA LEU A 276 9.74 20.15 -17.71
C LEU A 276 8.61 20.42 -18.70
N THR A 277 8.67 19.72 -19.83
CA THR A 277 7.49 19.55 -20.70
C THR A 277 6.58 18.51 -20.08
N LEU A 278 5.33 18.87 -19.78
CA LEU A 278 4.39 17.93 -19.16
C LEU A 278 4.09 16.72 -20.06
N PRO A 279 3.83 15.54 -19.48
CA PRO A 279 3.46 14.37 -20.23
C PRO A 279 2.12 14.58 -20.97
N PRO A 280 1.85 13.86 -22.06
CA PRO A 280 0.59 14.01 -22.81
C PRO A 280 -0.64 13.62 -22.00
N THR A 281 -0.49 12.63 -21.13
CA THR A 281 -1.51 12.13 -20.21
C THR A 281 -0.99 12.32 -18.78
N PRO A 282 -1.79 12.85 -17.86
CA PRO A 282 -1.36 13.03 -16.48
C PRO A 282 -1.21 11.67 -15.79
N PHE A 283 -0.25 11.57 -14.87
CA PHE A 283 -0.19 10.46 -13.94
C PHE A 283 -1.35 10.55 -12.94
N THR A 284 -2.18 9.50 -12.88
CA THR A 284 -3.43 9.49 -12.12
C THR A 284 -3.35 8.64 -10.85
N LEU A 285 -4.38 8.74 -9.98
CA LEU A 285 -4.54 7.83 -8.84
C LEU A 285 -4.62 6.36 -9.30
N ALA A 286 -5.20 6.09 -10.48
CA ALA A 286 -5.26 4.74 -11.04
C ALA A 286 -3.87 4.20 -11.41
N HIS A 287 -2.97 5.04 -11.92
CA HIS A 287 -1.57 4.66 -12.13
C HIS A 287 -0.89 4.28 -10.82
N ALA A 288 -1.07 5.08 -9.77
CA ALA A 288 -0.45 4.82 -8.47
C ALA A 288 -0.91 3.48 -7.86
N ILE A 289 -2.23 3.22 -7.80
CA ILE A 289 -2.73 1.96 -7.23
C ILE A 289 -2.58 0.77 -8.20
N GLY A 290 -2.60 1.02 -9.50
CA GLY A 290 -2.34 0.03 -10.53
C GLY A 290 -0.90 -0.48 -10.46
N ALA A 291 0.09 0.41 -10.45
CA ALA A 291 1.50 0.06 -10.28
C ALA A 291 1.74 -0.66 -8.93
N SER A 292 1.14 -0.13 -7.84
CA SER A 292 1.23 -0.74 -6.50
C SER A 292 0.73 -2.18 -6.45
N SER A 293 -0.15 -2.59 -7.36
CA SER A 293 -0.82 -3.89 -7.34
C SER A 293 -0.56 -4.77 -8.57
N ALA A 294 0.30 -4.36 -9.47
CA ALA A 294 0.67 -5.11 -10.66
C ALA A 294 1.60 -6.28 -10.29
N PHE A 295 1.04 -7.30 -9.61
CA PHE A 295 1.80 -8.45 -9.15
C PHE A 295 2.36 -9.27 -10.31
N ARG A 296 3.59 -9.77 -10.15
CA ARG A 296 4.24 -10.60 -11.15
C ARG A 296 3.50 -11.92 -11.31
N MET A 297 2.87 -12.09 -12.46
CA MET A 297 2.47 -13.40 -12.93
C MET A 297 3.72 -14.17 -13.39
N ALA A 298 3.64 -15.50 -13.40
CA ALA A 298 4.78 -16.34 -13.76
C ALA A 298 5.31 -16.10 -15.19
N ASP A 299 4.48 -15.51 -16.05
CA ASP A 299 4.85 -15.16 -17.41
C ASP A 299 5.56 -13.79 -17.44
N ARG A 300 6.81 -13.85 -17.83
CA ARG A 300 7.81 -12.78 -17.78
C ARG A 300 7.64 -11.71 -18.87
N ASN A 301 6.45 -11.50 -19.41
CA ASN A 301 6.22 -10.42 -20.36
C ASN A 301 6.03 -9.10 -19.62
N LEU A 302 7.11 -8.35 -19.47
CA LEU A 302 7.10 -7.05 -18.80
C LEU A 302 6.26 -6.00 -19.55
N ASP A 303 5.97 -6.19 -20.85
CA ASP A 303 5.17 -5.25 -21.66
C ASP A 303 3.73 -5.08 -21.16
N MET A 304 3.23 -6.04 -20.36
CA MET A 304 1.90 -6.02 -19.77
C MET A 304 1.81 -5.28 -18.42
N TYR A 305 2.95 -4.84 -17.89
CA TYR A 305 3.00 -4.13 -16.62
C TYR A 305 2.97 -2.61 -16.84
N PRO A 306 2.56 -1.83 -15.83
CA PRO A 306 2.63 -0.37 -15.91
C PRO A 306 4.01 0.14 -16.30
N HIS A 307 4.06 1.02 -17.29
CA HIS A 307 5.27 1.70 -17.74
C HIS A 307 5.08 3.20 -17.61
N ASP A 308 6.02 3.85 -16.94
CA ASP A 308 6.07 5.31 -16.86
C ASP A 308 7.47 5.80 -17.19
N HIS A 309 7.56 6.96 -17.83
CA HIS A 309 8.85 7.59 -18.03
C HIS A 309 9.42 8.03 -16.69
N TYR A 310 10.53 7.43 -16.31
CA TYR A 310 11.25 7.77 -15.10
C TYR A 310 12.69 8.19 -15.44
N TRP A 311 13.20 9.11 -14.68
CA TRP A 311 14.61 9.54 -14.72
C TRP A 311 15.12 9.74 -13.29
N PRO A 312 16.33 9.22 -12.97
CA PRO A 312 16.91 9.41 -11.65
C PRO A 312 17.11 10.90 -11.33
N LEU A 313 16.76 11.32 -10.12
CA LEU A 313 16.96 12.70 -9.70
C LEU A 313 18.40 12.98 -9.29
N SER A 314 19.15 11.96 -8.89
CA SER A 314 20.58 12.04 -8.59
C SER A 314 21.44 11.52 -9.76
N GLY A 315 22.71 11.91 -9.82
CA GLY A 315 23.67 11.44 -10.80
C GLY A 315 23.78 12.30 -12.06
N LYS A 316 24.77 11.98 -12.90
CA LYS A 316 25.02 12.61 -14.18
C LYS A 316 24.31 11.84 -15.29
N GLY A 317 23.85 12.55 -16.33
CA GLY A 317 23.27 11.93 -17.53
C GLY A 317 21.85 11.41 -17.30
N ARG A 318 20.98 12.25 -16.76
CA ARG A 318 19.55 11.94 -16.57
C ARG A 318 18.91 11.66 -17.94
N VAL A 319 18.54 10.42 -18.16
CA VAL A 319 17.78 10.00 -19.34
C VAL A 319 16.48 9.44 -18.85
N ALA A 320 15.37 9.92 -19.37
CA ALA A 320 14.07 9.33 -19.09
C ALA A 320 13.90 8.08 -19.94
N THR A 321 13.64 6.97 -19.26
CA THR A 321 13.34 5.68 -19.89
C THR A 321 11.93 5.26 -19.52
N PRO A 322 11.21 4.51 -20.39
CA PRO A 322 9.97 3.86 -20.00
C PRO A 322 10.32 2.69 -19.08
N ASP A 323 10.27 2.95 -17.78
CA ASP A 323 10.59 1.94 -16.76
C ASP A 323 9.35 1.19 -16.29
N VAL A 324 9.53 -0.06 -15.91
CA VAL A 324 8.47 -0.99 -15.50
C VAL A 324 8.23 -0.91 -14.00
N PHE A 325 6.97 -0.77 -13.62
CA PHE A 325 6.52 -0.77 -12.24
C PHE A 325 5.69 -2.01 -11.94
N THR A 326 5.97 -2.67 -10.82
CA THR A 326 5.25 -3.85 -10.35
C THR A 326 4.78 -3.68 -8.92
N ASP A 327 4.04 -4.68 -8.40
CA ASP A 327 3.46 -4.70 -7.06
C ASP A 327 4.50 -4.33 -5.99
N GLY A 328 4.12 -3.47 -5.07
CA GLY A 328 4.98 -3.09 -3.95
C GLY A 328 5.41 -4.28 -3.10
N GLY A 329 4.59 -5.34 -3.04
CA GLY A 329 4.94 -6.61 -2.40
C GLY A 329 6.06 -7.40 -3.08
N ASP A 330 6.54 -6.98 -4.25
CA ASP A 330 7.72 -7.58 -4.85
C ASP A 330 9.02 -7.17 -4.15
N VAL A 331 9.01 -6.04 -3.45
CA VAL A 331 10.14 -5.54 -2.67
C VAL A 331 9.84 -5.44 -1.18
N GLU A 332 8.65 -4.95 -0.76
CA GLU A 332 8.24 -4.85 0.64
C GLU A 332 6.70 -4.76 0.73
N ASN A 333 6.08 -5.70 1.43
CA ASN A 333 4.62 -5.88 1.37
C ASN A 333 3.83 -5.16 2.46
N TYR A 334 4.48 -4.48 3.40
CA TYR A 334 3.79 -3.83 4.52
C TYR A 334 3.71 -2.31 4.39
N GLY A 335 4.62 -1.70 3.65
CA GLY A 335 4.80 -0.25 3.60
C GLY A 335 5.54 0.29 4.83
N LEU A 336 6.20 -0.58 5.59
CA LEU A 336 6.86 -0.25 6.85
C LEU A 336 8.16 0.53 6.64
N LEU A 337 8.99 0.08 5.68
CA LEU A 337 10.35 0.61 5.52
C LEU A 337 10.37 2.10 5.15
N SER A 338 9.37 2.54 4.43
CA SER A 338 9.20 3.97 4.09
C SER A 338 8.84 4.86 5.28
N LEU A 339 8.12 4.33 6.26
CA LEU A 339 7.86 5.03 7.51
C LEU A 339 9.12 5.11 8.38
N LEU A 340 9.87 4.02 8.49
CA LEU A 340 11.14 3.99 9.24
C LEU A 340 12.15 4.97 8.67
N ARG A 341 12.25 5.07 7.34
CA ARG A 341 13.10 6.07 6.66
C ARG A 341 12.72 7.52 7.01
N ARG A 342 11.44 7.79 7.28
CA ARG A 342 10.93 9.11 7.70
C ARG A 342 11.14 9.42 9.17
N GLY A 343 11.75 8.50 9.92
CA GLY A 343 11.92 8.64 11.36
C GLY A 343 10.62 8.44 12.16
N VAL A 344 9.64 7.75 11.59
CA VAL A 344 8.41 7.39 12.32
C VAL A 344 8.76 6.32 13.35
N THR A 345 8.47 6.59 14.63
CA THR A 345 8.89 5.76 15.76
C THR A 345 7.74 5.01 16.44
N ALA A 346 6.50 5.31 16.07
CA ALA A 346 5.29 4.68 16.61
C ALA A 346 4.41 4.19 15.46
N ILE A 347 4.39 2.87 15.25
CA ILE A 347 3.82 2.28 14.03
C ILE A 347 2.84 1.17 14.37
N VAL A 348 1.69 1.17 13.69
CA VAL A 348 0.74 0.05 13.66
C VAL A 348 0.85 -0.62 12.29
N VAL A 349 1.11 -1.93 12.25
CA VAL A 349 1.23 -2.69 11.00
C VAL A 349 0.08 -3.69 10.90
N PHE A 350 -0.83 -3.48 9.97
CA PHE A 350 -1.88 -4.43 9.64
C PHE A 350 -1.38 -5.42 8.57
N ILE A 351 -1.23 -6.67 8.99
CA ILE A 351 -0.74 -7.77 8.14
C ILE A 351 -1.94 -8.55 7.61
N ASN A 352 -2.44 -8.18 6.44
CA ASN A 352 -3.63 -8.73 5.80
C ASN A 352 -3.28 -9.94 4.92
N THR A 353 -2.70 -10.95 5.52
CA THR A 353 -2.09 -12.11 4.86
C THR A 353 -3.07 -13.27 4.61
N MET A 354 -2.71 -14.15 3.68
CA MET A 354 -3.38 -15.45 3.49
C MET A 354 -2.73 -16.59 4.30
N TRP A 355 -1.71 -16.29 5.07
CA TRP A 355 -0.92 -17.27 5.82
C TRP A 355 -1.28 -17.19 7.30
N PRO A 356 -1.88 -18.24 7.90
CA PRO A 356 -2.17 -18.24 9.33
C PRO A 356 -0.90 -18.34 10.17
N VAL A 357 -0.93 -17.78 11.38
CA VAL A 357 0.12 -18.01 12.37
C VAL A 357 0.01 -19.45 12.87
N SER A 358 1.03 -20.27 12.62
CA SER A 358 1.08 -21.64 13.11
C SER A 358 1.41 -21.70 14.61
N LEU A 359 0.63 -22.41 15.39
CA LEU A 359 0.91 -22.66 16.82
C LEU A 359 1.97 -23.74 17.05
N GLU A 360 2.30 -24.52 16.02
CA GLU A 360 3.33 -25.57 16.05
C GLU A 360 4.69 -25.02 15.66
N TYR A 361 4.72 -23.86 15.01
CA TYR A 361 5.95 -23.21 14.62
C TYR A 361 6.77 -22.80 15.84
N ARG A 362 8.08 -23.06 15.78
CA ARG A 362 9.02 -22.74 16.84
C ARG A 362 9.92 -21.59 16.39
N PRO A 363 9.61 -20.35 16.74
CA PRO A 363 10.39 -19.19 16.28
C PRO A 363 11.84 -19.20 16.75
N SER A 364 12.18 -19.98 17.81
CA SER A 364 13.55 -20.19 18.25
C SER A 364 14.38 -21.07 17.31
N GLN A 365 13.76 -21.74 16.35
CA GLN A 365 14.43 -22.53 15.30
C GLN A 365 14.67 -21.71 14.02
N TRP A 366 14.62 -20.44 14.14
CA TRP A 366 15.02 -19.49 13.10
C TRP A 366 16.45 -19.78 12.57
N PRO A 367 16.73 -19.62 11.26
CA PRO A 367 15.82 -19.32 10.14
C PRO A 367 15.41 -20.57 9.32
N THR A 368 15.67 -21.77 9.80
CA THR A 368 15.66 -23.02 9.02
C THR A 368 14.25 -23.48 8.59
N ASP A 369 13.19 -23.05 9.28
CA ASP A 369 11.82 -23.48 9.01
C ASP A 369 11.05 -22.58 8.01
N LEU A 370 11.67 -21.53 7.51
CA LEU A 370 11.05 -20.61 6.55
C LEU A 370 11.26 -21.09 5.11
N ASN A 371 10.72 -22.24 4.75
CA ASN A 371 10.72 -22.67 3.36
C ASN A 371 9.70 -21.82 2.55
N ALA A 372 10.22 -20.77 1.92
CA ALA A 372 9.42 -19.82 1.14
C ALA A 372 8.73 -20.43 -0.09
N SER A 373 9.06 -21.66 -0.49
CA SER A 373 8.59 -22.27 -1.73
C SER A 373 7.24 -22.99 -1.64
N GLN A 374 6.74 -23.27 -0.41
CA GLN A 374 5.49 -24.03 -0.25
C GLN A 374 4.49 -23.35 0.71
N PRO A 375 3.41 -22.75 0.19
CA PRO A 375 2.40 -22.03 0.97
C PRO A 375 1.79 -22.84 2.13
N THR A 376 1.53 -24.11 1.92
CA THR A 376 0.88 -25.01 2.90
C THR A 376 1.76 -25.37 4.09
N ARG A 377 3.05 -25.09 4.04
CA ARG A 377 4.02 -25.38 5.11
C ARG A 377 4.52 -24.11 5.79
N ARG A 378 3.98 -22.94 5.44
CA ARG A 378 4.43 -21.67 6.04
C ARG A 378 3.86 -21.54 7.44
N SER A 379 4.74 -21.15 8.33
CA SER A 379 4.45 -21.00 9.75
C SER A 379 3.95 -19.61 10.10
N ILE A 380 4.21 -18.65 9.22
CA ILE A 380 3.85 -17.24 9.33
C ILE A 380 3.98 -16.59 7.95
N ASP A 381 3.53 -15.35 7.81
CA ASP A 381 3.69 -14.56 6.57
C ASP A 381 5.18 -14.50 6.12
N PRO A 382 5.46 -14.84 4.85
CA PRO A 382 6.85 -14.94 4.35
C PRO A 382 7.56 -13.59 4.22
N PHE A 383 6.83 -12.47 4.21
CA PHE A 383 7.41 -11.14 4.16
C PHE A 383 7.92 -10.68 5.54
N PHE A 384 7.56 -11.41 6.61
CA PHE A 384 7.82 -11.00 7.97
C PHE A 384 9.28 -11.21 8.39
N ALA A 385 9.78 -12.41 8.19
CA ALA A 385 11.09 -12.84 8.65
C ALA A 385 12.27 -12.06 8.02
N PRO A 386 12.23 -11.64 6.74
CA PRO A 386 13.28 -10.81 6.15
C PRO A 386 13.50 -9.46 6.85
N LEU A 387 12.49 -8.90 7.53
CA LEU A 387 12.64 -7.68 8.33
C LEU A 387 13.60 -7.85 9.51
N PHE A 388 13.81 -9.10 9.93
CA PHE A 388 14.69 -9.52 11.04
C PHE A 388 15.93 -10.26 10.53
N GLY A 389 16.31 -10.13 9.26
CA GLY A 389 17.52 -10.68 8.70
C GLY A 389 17.45 -12.12 8.19
N ALA A 390 16.25 -12.72 8.06
CA ALA A 390 16.18 -14.03 7.41
C ALA A 390 16.69 -13.96 5.97
N PRO A 391 17.60 -14.86 5.60
CA PRO A 391 18.06 -14.93 4.22
C PRO A 391 16.89 -15.07 3.26
N SER A 392 16.81 -14.16 2.30
CA SER A 392 15.77 -14.17 1.28
C SER A 392 16.36 -13.76 -0.05
N THR A 393 16.19 -14.59 -1.06
CA THR A 393 16.54 -14.23 -2.44
C THR A 393 15.57 -13.21 -3.03
N ARG A 394 14.36 -13.14 -2.48
CA ARG A 394 13.32 -12.20 -2.91
C ARG A 394 13.43 -10.85 -2.22
N PHE A 395 13.87 -10.82 -0.96
CA PHE A 395 13.92 -9.63 -0.11
C PHE A 395 15.31 -9.47 0.56
N PRO A 396 16.38 -9.39 -0.24
CA PRO A 396 17.75 -9.45 0.30
C PRO A 396 18.15 -8.22 1.12
N HIS A 397 17.37 -7.14 1.01
CA HIS A 397 17.69 -5.84 1.60
C HIS A 397 16.70 -5.37 2.67
N ASN A 398 15.83 -6.26 3.22
CA ASN A 398 14.73 -5.82 4.08
C ASN A 398 15.04 -5.84 5.58
N GLN A 399 16.20 -6.29 6.00
CA GLN A 399 16.55 -6.28 7.43
C GLN A 399 16.62 -4.85 7.97
N VAL A 400 15.86 -4.60 9.04
CA VAL A 400 15.82 -3.34 9.78
C VAL A 400 15.70 -3.54 11.28
N PHE A 401 15.42 -4.78 11.72
CA PHE A 401 15.32 -5.15 13.12
C PHE A 401 16.32 -6.23 13.48
N PRO A 402 16.79 -6.27 14.74
CA PRO A 402 17.66 -7.32 15.23
C PRO A 402 17.03 -8.71 15.08
N GLU A 403 17.81 -9.69 14.66
CA GLU A 403 17.39 -11.09 14.52
C GLU A 403 16.80 -11.64 15.83
N THR A 404 17.37 -11.22 16.97
CA THR A 404 16.94 -11.65 18.31
C THR A 404 15.50 -11.28 18.64
N ASP A 405 14.92 -10.28 17.99
CA ASP A 405 13.57 -9.79 18.28
C ASP A 405 12.48 -10.61 17.61
N TYR A 406 12.82 -11.34 16.55
CA TYR A 406 11.89 -12.16 15.77
C TYR A 406 11.08 -13.13 16.64
N ALA A 407 11.77 -13.92 17.46
CA ALA A 407 11.13 -14.92 18.29
C ALA A 407 10.14 -14.30 19.29
N THR A 408 10.45 -13.11 19.81
CA THR A 408 9.57 -12.37 20.72
C THR A 408 8.28 -11.96 20.05
N VAL A 409 8.36 -11.39 18.84
CA VAL A 409 7.17 -10.96 18.08
C VAL A 409 6.29 -12.16 17.74
N VAL A 410 6.87 -13.22 17.15
CA VAL A 410 6.09 -14.41 16.73
C VAL A 410 5.45 -15.11 17.92
N SER A 411 6.18 -15.24 19.04
CA SER A 411 5.63 -15.83 20.27
C SER A 411 4.47 -15.01 20.84
N GLY A 412 4.54 -13.67 20.76
CA GLY A 412 3.45 -12.78 21.16
C GLY A 412 2.19 -12.99 20.30
N LEU A 413 2.34 -13.10 18.98
CA LEU A 413 1.24 -13.41 18.05
C LEU A 413 0.64 -14.79 18.34
N GLN A 414 1.47 -15.81 18.54
CA GLN A 414 1.03 -17.17 18.90
C GLN A 414 0.26 -17.19 20.23
N GLN A 415 0.73 -16.44 21.23
CA GLN A 415 0.06 -16.34 22.52
C GLN A 415 -1.34 -15.73 22.39
N ALA A 416 -1.46 -14.62 21.64
CA ALA A 416 -2.75 -13.99 21.38
C ALA A 416 -3.72 -14.98 20.69
N LYS A 417 -3.25 -15.73 19.69
CA LYS A 417 -4.02 -16.77 18.99
C LYS A 417 -4.46 -17.88 19.93
N ARG A 418 -3.57 -18.40 20.80
CA ARG A 418 -3.94 -19.45 21.79
C ARG A 418 -5.05 -18.99 22.74
N LEU A 419 -5.09 -17.70 23.05
CA LEU A 419 -6.11 -17.10 23.91
C LEU A 419 -7.41 -16.76 23.16
N GLY A 420 -7.49 -17.03 21.86
CA GLY A 420 -8.66 -16.74 21.02
C GLY A 420 -8.96 -15.25 20.87
N ARG A 421 -7.98 -14.36 21.15
CA ARG A 421 -8.09 -12.91 21.07
C ARG A 421 -7.63 -12.40 19.70
N PRO A 422 -7.88 -11.11 19.35
CA PRO A 422 -7.21 -10.47 18.24
C PRO A 422 -5.70 -10.72 18.27
N VAL A 423 -5.15 -11.18 17.16
CA VAL A 423 -3.74 -11.58 17.09
C VAL A 423 -2.89 -10.34 16.90
N ILE A 424 -2.68 -9.65 18.02
CA ILE A 424 -1.97 -8.38 18.12
C ILE A 424 -0.91 -8.48 19.21
N THR A 425 0.29 -8.02 18.89
CA THR A 425 1.41 -7.88 19.84
C THR A 425 2.13 -6.56 19.60
N THR A 426 2.69 -5.98 20.66
CA THR A 426 3.46 -4.74 20.58
C THR A 426 4.87 -5.01 21.07
N THR A 427 5.85 -4.59 20.28
CA THR A 427 7.27 -4.76 20.58
C THR A 427 8.03 -3.47 20.31
N LYS A 428 9.15 -3.31 20.99
CA LYS A 428 10.12 -2.25 20.78
C LYS A 428 11.37 -2.83 20.15
N HIS A 429 11.91 -2.10 19.21
CA HIS A 429 13.10 -2.50 18.46
C HIS A 429 14.09 -1.35 18.40
N ILE A 430 15.37 -1.65 18.43
CA ILE A 430 16.39 -0.69 18.02
C ILE A 430 16.66 -0.93 16.54
N LEU A 431 16.48 0.09 15.73
CA LEU A 431 16.67 -0.02 14.28
C LEU A 431 18.12 -0.39 13.94
N GLU A 432 18.28 -1.31 13.00
CA GLU A 432 19.52 -1.53 12.29
C GLU A 432 19.64 -0.58 11.09
N SER A 433 20.84 -0.13 10.78
CA SER A 433 21.09 0.70 9.61
C SER A 433 20.84 -0.08 8.33
N ASN A 434 20.11 0.54 7.39
CA ASN A 434 19.86 -0.05 6.10
C ASN A 434 20.03 0.98 4.98
N ALA A 435 21.20 0.95 4.33
CA ALA A 435 21.54 1.92 3.29
C ALA A 435 20.70 1.76 2.02
N TRP A 436 20.22 0.55 1.72
CA TRP A 436 19.35 0.32 0.56
C TRP A 436 18.03 1.09 0.67
N TRP A 437 17.47 1.12 1.87
CA TRP A 437 16.24 1.83 2.17
C TRP A 437 16.44 3.26 2.67
N GLY A 438 17.71 3.67 2.92
CA GLY A 438 18.03 4.96 3.50
C GLY A 438 17.51 5.10 4.94
N ILE A 439 17.63 4.02 5.72
CA ILE A 439 17.22 3.97 7.12
C ILE A 439 18.47 4.08 7.99
N ASP A 440 18.49 5.08 8.87
CA ASP A 440 19.52 5.23 9.89
C ASP A 440 19.22 4.29 11.08
N GLY A 441 20.26 3.62 11.57
CA GLY A 441 20.15 2.75 12.74
C GLY A 441 20.17 3.52 14.07
N GLY A 442 19.90 2.80 15.16
CA GLY A 442 20.05 3.28 16.53
C GLY A 442 18.80 3.90 17.15
N ALA A 443 17.78 4.25 16.38
CA ALA A 443 16.52 4.74 16.93
C ALA A 443 15.68 3.61 17.55
N GLU A 444 15.05 3.85 18.72
CA GLU A 444 14.02 2.95 19.25
C GLU A 444 12.69 3.22 18.54
N VAL A 445 12.09 2.16 18.01
CA VAL A 445 10.74 2.19 17.43
C VAL A 445 9.82 1.22 18.17
N GLU A 446 8.57 1.63 18.37
CA GLU A 446 7.51 0.76 18.90
C GLU A 446 6.58 0.36 17.76
N VAL A 447 6.45 -0.94 17.54
CA VAL A 447 5.61 -1.50 16.48
C VAL A 447 4.50 -2.34 17.09
N CYS A 448 3.27 -2.00 16.75
CA CYS A 448 2.09 -2.82 17.03
C CYS A 448 1.75 -3.68 15.82
N TRP A 449 2.04 -4.97 15.90
CA TRP A 449 1.81 -5.96 14.87
C TRP A 449 0.40 -6.51 14.97
N CYS A 450 -0.45 -6.18 14.01
CA CYS A 450 -1.85 -6.59 13.93
C CYS A 450 -2.00 -7.61 12.81
N TYR A 451 -2.03 -8.90 13.19
CA TYR A 451 -2.07 -9.99 12.22
C TYR A 451 -3.51 -10.40 11.91
N ASN A 452 -3.85 -10.47 10.62
CA ASN A 452 -5.15 -10.97 10.17
C ASN A 452 -5.25 -12.46 10.48
N GLU A 453 -6.08 -12.81 11.46
CA GLU A 453 -6.22 -14.17 11.96
C GLU A 453 -7.64 -14.40 12.49
N ARG A 454 -8.04 -15.65 12.59
CA ARG A 454 -9.28 -16.02 13.26
C ARG A 454 -9.26 -15.64 14.74
N VAL A 455 -10.34 -15.05 15.19
CA VAL A 455 -10.53 -14.63 16.59
C VAL A 455 -11.71 -15.39 17.20
N GLU A 456 -11.43 -16.33 18.08
CA GLU A 456 -12.47 -17.19 18.65
C GLU A 456 -13.45 -16.40 19.54
N GLN A 457 -12.95 -15.42 20.29
CA GLN A 457 -13.79 -14.54 21.12
C GLN A 457 -14.83 -13.76 20.31
N TRP A 458 -14.51 -13.43 19.07
CA TRP A 458 -15.45 -12.79 18.14
C TRP A 458 -16.36 -13.81 17.48
N ALA A 459 -15.79 -14.92 17.02
CA ALA A 459 -16.52 -15.95 16.26
C ALA A 459 -17.62 -16.62 17.08
N CYS A 460 -17.41 -16.83 18.39
CA CYS A 460 -18.41 -17.47 19.25
C CYS A 460 -19.64 -16.59 19.51
N ARG A 461 -19.54 -15.28 19.31
CA ARG A 461 -20.63 -14.30 19.47
C ARG A 461 -21.50 -14.15 18.21
N LEU A 462 -21.06 -14.64 17.07
CA LEU A 462 -21.81 -14.56 15.80
C LEU A 462 -23.16 -15.30 15.88
N PRO A 463 -24.17 -14.85 15.12
CA PRO A 463 -25.44 -15.58 14.97
C PRO A 463 -25.21 -17.05 14.56
N PRO A 464 -26.07 -17.98 15.01
CA PRO A 464 -25.84 -19.42 14.81
C PRO A 464 -25.59 -19.83 13.35
N LEU A 465 -26.34 -19.27 12.40
CA LEU A 465 -26.17 -19.56 10.98
C LEU A 465 -24.77 -19.15 10.49
N VAL A 466 -24.38 -17.91 10.74
CA VAL A 466 -23.07 -17.37 10.30
C VAL A 466 -21.93 -18.14 10.95
N ARG A 467 -22.05 -18.44 12.24
CA ARG A 467 -21.07 -19.22 12.99
C ARG A 467 -20.91 -20.65 12.44
N ASN A 468 -22.01 -21.31 12.06
CA ASN A 468 -21.96 -22.66 11.47
C ASN A 468 -21.31 -22.65 10.09
N LEU A 469 -21.64 -21.68 9.24
CA LEU A 469 -20.99 -21.48 7.94
C LEU A 469 -19.49 -21.18 8.09
N LEU A 470 -19.12 -20.40 9.10
CA LEU A 470 -17.72 -20.09 9.40
C LEU A 470 -16.94 -21.36 9.82
N ARG A 471 -17.56 -22.23 10.63
CA ARG A 471 -16.96 -23.53 11.03
C ARG A 471 -16.77 -24.47 9.84
N ALA A 472 -17.75 -24.55 8.95
CA ALA A 472 -17.66 -25.34 7.71
C ALA A 472 -16.51 -24.86 6.81
N GLY A 473 -16.34 -23.54 6.71
CA GLY A 473 -15.25 -22.92 5.93
C GLY A 473 -13.84 -23.17 6.48
N GLN A 474 -13.71 -23.81 7.64
CA GLN A 474 -12.43 -24.07 8.32
C GLN A 474 -12.12 -25.55 8.52
N ALA A 475 -12.95 -26.42 7.98
CA ALA A 475 -12.68 -27.85 7.96
C ALA A 475 -11.44 -28.19 7.12
N ASP A 476 -10.95 -29.43 7.21
CA ASP A 476 -9.81 -29.94 6.40
C ASP A 476 -10.06 -29.78 4.90
N ARG A 477 -11.32 -29.79 4.50
CA ARG A 477 -11.80 -29.41 3.16
C ARG A 477 -12.71 -28.20 3.30
N PRO A 478 -12.14 -26.98 3.23
CA PRO A 478 -12.90 -25.75 3.38
C PRO A 478 -14.00 -25.65 2.32
N ASP A 479 -15.24 -25.40 2.75
CA ASP A 479 -16.39 -25.26 1.88
C ASP A 479 -17.28 -24.07 2.30
N GLY A 480 -18.16 -23.64 1.38
CA GLY A 480 -19.11 -22.57 1.61
C GLY A 480 -18.55 -21.14 1.51
N PRO A 481 -19.41 -20.15 1.80
CA PRO A 481 -19.11 -18.73 1.56
C PRO A 481 -17.94 -18.21 2.39
N PHE A 482 -17.58 -18.85 3.51
CA PHE A 482 -16.50 -18.43 4.40
C PHE A 482 -15.30 -19.38 4.37
N ALA A 483 -15.12 -20.12 3.25
CA ALA A 483 -13.98 -21.00 3.09
C ALA A 483 -12.66 -20.23 3.31
N ARG A 484 -11.84 -20.75 4.23
CA ARG A 484 -10.54 -20.19 4.65
C ARG A 484 -10.59 -18.82 5.33
N PHE A 485 -11.75 -18.33 5.76
CA PHE A 485 -11.82 -17.04 6.49
C PHE A 485 -10.89 -17.04 7.72
N PRO A 486 -10.17 -15.94 8.00
CA PRO A 486 -10.06 -14.67 7.29
C PRO A 486 -9.01 -14.66 6.17
N HIS A 487 -8.37 -15.80 5.92
CA HIS A 487 -7.26 -15.99 4.99
C HIS A 487 -7.75 -16.33 3.57
N TYR A 488 -8.77 -15.63 3.06
CA TYR A 488 -9.27 -15.87 1.72
C TYR A 488 -8.14 -15.91 0.69
N LEU A 489 -8.12 -16.96 -0.13
CA LEU A 489 -7.13 -17.09 -1.19
C LEU A 489 -7.49 -16.14 -2.32
N THR A 490 -6.60 -15.20 -2.57
CA THR A 490 -6.69 -14.27 -3.69
C THR A 490 -5.75 -14.66 -4.82
N ARG A 491 -5.10 -15.81 -4.69
CA ARG A 491 -4.26 -16.46 -5.70
C ARG A 491 -4.64 -17.93 -5.75
N ASP A 492 -5.70 -18.27 -6.42
CA ASP A 492 -5.95 -19.65 -6.80
C ASP A 492 -5.93 -19.76 -8.34
N GLN A 493 -5.88 -20.99 -8.85
CA GLN A 493 -5.78 -21.28 -10.29
C GLN A 493 -7.00 -20.80 -11.10
N ASN A 494 -7.98 -20.20 -10.42
CA ASN A 494 -9.13 -19.55 -11.05
C ASN A 494 -8.95 -18.03 -11.04
N PRO A 495 -8.65 -17.39 -12.17
CA PRO A 495 -8.46 -15.94 -12.26
C PRO A 495 -9.63 -15.11 -11.72
N GLY A 496 -10.87 -15.62 -11.79
CA GLY A 496 -12.05 -14.95 -11.25
C GLY A 496 -12.10 -14.90 -9.71
N ALA A 497 -11.41 -15.80 -9.02
CA ALA A 497 -11.35 -15.82 -7.54
C ALA A 497 -10.30 -14.86 -6.97
N LEU A 498 -9.37 -14.37 -7.81
CA LEU A 498 -8.21 -13.59 -7.38
C LEU A 498 -8.55 -12.18 -6.88
N THR A 499 -9.66 -11.62 -7.31
CA THR A 499 -9.90 -10.19 -7.21
C THR A 499 -11.34 -9.82 -6.86
N GLN A 500 -12.19 -10.80 -6.56
CA GLN A 500 -13.59 -10.58 -6.21
C GLN A 500 -13.96 -11.34 -4.94
N LEU A 501 -14.62 -10.65 -4.01
CA LEU A 501 -15.30 -11.25 -2.86
C LEU A 501 -16.81 -11.09 -3.02
N THR A 502 -17.59 -11.96 -2.39
CA THR A 502 -19.01 -11.72 -2.21
C THR A 502 -19.23 -10.65 -1.14
N ALA A 503 -20.40 -10.00 -1.13
CA ALA A 503 -20.74 -9.02 -0.10
C ALA A 503 -20.59 -9.58 1.31
N VAL A 504 -21.06 -10.83 1.54
CA VAL A 504 -20.93 -11.49 2.85
C VAL A 504 -19.48 -11.72 3.26
N GLN A 505 -18.60 -12.06 2.33
CA GLN A 505 -17.17 -12.25 2.59
C GLN A 505 -16.48 -10.93 2.93
N ALA A 506 -16.71 -9.91 2.11
CA ALA A 506 -16.12 -8.58 2.30
C ALA A 506 -16.57 -7.96 3.63
N ASN A 507 -17.87 -8.00 3.92
CA ASN A 507 -18.42 -7.46 5.16
C ASN A 507 -17.96 -8.25 6.39
N LEU A 508 -17.96 -9.57 6.35
CA LEU A 508 -17.53 -10.38 7.49
C LEU A 508 -16.08 -10.06 7.86
N LEU A 509 -15.20 -9.94 6.86
CA LEU A 509 -13.80 -9.60 7.07
C LEU A 509 -13.62 -8.16 7.57
N ALA A 510 -14.36 -7.21 7.00
CA ALA A 510 -14.32 -5.82 7.44
C ALA A 510 -14.81 -5.67 8.89
N HIS A 511 -15.87 -6.39 9.29
CA HIS A 511 -16.38 -6.35 10.67
C HIS A 511 -15.40 -6.99 11.67
N LEU A 512 -14.78 -8.13 11.35
CA LEU A 512 -13.72 -8.70 12.18
C LEU A 512 -12.57 -7.72 12.35
N SER A 513 -12.10 -7.12 11.25
CA SER A 513 -10.99 -6.17 11.25
C SER A 513 -11.30 -4.90 12.06
N CYS A 514 -12.51 -4.36 11.93
CA CYS A 514 -12.99 -3.24 12.72
C CYS A 514 -13.07 -3.60 14.23
N TRP A 515 -13.66 -4.74 14.54
CA TRP A 515 -13.78 -5.22 15.92
C TRP A 515 -12.41 -5.40 16.58
N ASN A 516 -11.42 -5.94 15.86
CA ASN A 516 -10.05 -6.08 16.36
C ASN A 516 -9.45 -4.73 16.78
N VAL A 517 -9.63 -3.69 15.96
CA VAL A 517 -9.18 -2.33 16.28
C VAL A 517 -9.87 -1.80 17.52
N ILE A 518 -11.20 -1.94 17.62
CA ILE A 518 -11.99 -1.46 18.75
C ILE A 518 -11.60 -2.17 20.06
N GLN A 519 -11.40 -3.48 20.03
CA GLN A 519 -10.98 -4.27 21.20
C GLN A 519 -9.58 -3.88 21.70
N TYR A 520 -8.70 -3.45 20.82
CA TYR A 520 -7.31 -3.06 21.15
C TYR A 520 -7.09 -1.54 21.15
N ARG A 521 -8.17 -0.74 21.13
CA ARG A 521 -8.09 0.73 21.06
C ARG A 521 -7.14 1.36 22.07
N ASP A 522 -7.11 0.84 23.30
CA ASP A 522 -6.26 1.41 24.36
C ASP A 522 -4.76 1.10 24.10
N THR A 523 -4.46 -0.09 23.59
CA THR A 523 -3.11 -0.45 23.16
C THR A 523 -2.67 0.40 21.97
N LEU A 524 -3.52 0.52 20.94
CA LEU A 524 -3.26 1.33 19.77
C LEU A 524 -3.08 2.81 20.13
N ARG A 525 -3.95 3.33 21.01
CA ARG A 525 -3.85 4.71 21.52
C ARG A 525 -2.52 4.96 22.24
N ARG A 526 -2.07 4.02 23.06
CA ARG A 526 -0.79 4.12 23.76
C ARG A 526 0.39 4.18 22.78
N VAL A 527 0.34 3.39 21.70
CA VAL A 527 1.37 3.42 20.66
C VAL A 527 1.31 4.75 19.89
N LEU A 528 0.12 5.16 19.42
CA LEU A 528 -0.04 6.35 18.58
C LEU A 528 0.05 7.69 19.35
N ASN A 529 -0.05 7.71 20.68
CA ASN A 529 0.13 8.92 21.50
C ASN A 529 1.59 9.21 21.88
N ARG A 530 2.54 8.41 21.45
CA ARG A 530 3.96 8.70 21.64
C ARG A 530 4.42 9.70 20.58
N SER A 531 4.17 10.95 20.82
CA SER A 531 4.73 12.08 20.08
C SER A 531 5.70 12.86 20.95
#